data_77f34267219006a43d909109f099c790
#
_entry.id   77f34267219006a43d909109f099c790
#
_cell.length_a   1.000
_cell.length_b   1.000
_cell.length_c   1.000
_cell.angle_alpha   90.00
_cell.angle_beta   90.00
_cell.angle_gamma   90.00
#
_symmetry.space_group_name_H-M   'P 1'
#
loop_
_entity.id
_entity.type
_entity.pdbx_description
1 polymer ?
#
loop_
_entity_poly.entity_id
_entity_poly.type
_entity_poly.pdbx_seq_one_letter_code
_entity_poly.pdbx_strand_id
1 'polypeptide(L)'
;MRTISAQQITDTVARLCIEANTRLPRDVQEALDKARAEEPWPLAKNTLDLLWSNLAAAKEEDLPICQDTGMACVFVELGTDVHIDGSFEAAIHEGVRRGYTDGYLRKSIVADPLRRGNTGDNTPAAITVRLVPGDRCTLTVAPKGFGSENMSRIQMLKPCLLYTSPS
;
A
#
# COMPACT_ATOMS: atom_id res chain seq x y z
N MET A 1 15.05 -24.05 11.71
CA MET A 1 13.75 -23.71 11.09
C MET A 1 13.02 -22.79 12.06
N ARG A 2 12.65 -21.61 11.61
CA ARG A 2 11.95 -20.60 12.41
C ARG A 2 10.44 -20.75 12.20
N THR A 3 9.66 -20.78 13.27
CA THR A 3 8.20 -20.83 13.19
C THR A 3 7.62 -19.43 13.43
N ILE A 4 6.69 -19.02 12.59
CA ILE A 4 5.91 -17.79 12.70
C ILE A 4 4.43 -18.17 12.74
N SER A 5 3.71 -17.68 13.73
CA SER A 5 2.28 -17.99 13.85
C SER A 5 1.45 -17.12 12.88
N ALA A 6 0.32 -17.66 12.43
CA ALA A 6 -0.67 -16.91 11.66
C ALA A 6 -1.10 -15.62 12.38
N GLN A 7 -1.21 -15.65 13.71
CA GLN A 7 -1.57 -14.47 14.51
C GLN A 7 -0.52 -13.35 14.41
N GLN A 8 0.78 -13.67 14.42
CA GLN A 8 1.84 -12.68 14.25
C GLN A 8 1.76 -12.01 12.87
N ILE A 9 1.40 -12.77 11.83
CA ILE A 9 1.20 -12.24 10.48
C ILE A 9 0.00 -11.30 10.46
N THR A 10 -1.13 -11.74 11.02
CA THR A 10 -2.36 -10.94 11.11
C THR A 10 -2.11 -9.59 11.80
N ASP A 11 -1.51 -9.60 12.98
CA ASP A 11 -1.27 -8.39 13.76
C ASP A 11 -0.27 -7.45 13.06
N THR A 12 0.74 -8.02 12.42
CA THR A 12 1.72 -7.24 11.65
C THR A 12 1.08 -6.57 10.43
N VAL A 13 0.30 -7.31 9.64
CA VAL A 13 -0.38 -6.78 8.46
C VAL A 13 -1.39 -5.71 8.84
N ALA A 14 -2.18 -5.92 9.91
CA ALA A 14 -3.14 -4.93 10.39
C ALA A 14 -2.45 -3.60 10.75
N ARG A 15 -1.38 -3.66 11.53
CA ARG A 15 -0.57 -2.49 11.88
C ARG A 15 0.01 -1.81 10.65
N LEU A 16 0.60 -2.57 9.72
CA LEU A 16 1.19 -2.03 8.50
C LEU A 16 0.15 -1.35 7.59
N CYS A 17 -1.08 -1.87 7.50
CA CYS A 17 -2.16 -1.22 6.76
C CYS A 17 -2.47 0.18 7.30
N ILE A 18 -2.52 0.34 8.61
CA ILE A 18 -2.75 1.64 9.26
C ILE A 18 -1.55 2.56 9.05
N GLU A 19 -0.35 2.10 9.36
CA GLU A 19 0.87 2.90 9.23
C GLU A 19 1.08 3.42 7.80
N ALA A 20 0.89 2.55 6.80
CA ALA A 20 1.09 2.92 5.39
C ALA A 20 0.08 3.94 4.87
N ASN A 21 -1.10 4.04 5.49
CA ASN A 21 -2.12 5.03 5.12
C ASN A 21 -2.05 6.33 5.94
N THR A 22 -1.38 6.33 7.09
CA THR A 22 -1.33 7.48 8.01
C THR A 22 0.03 8.16 8.04
N ARG A 23 1.08 7.51 7.55
CA ARG A 23 2.46 8.02 7.63
C ARG A 23 3.20 7.75 6.33
N LEU A 24 3.95 8.74 5.85
CA LEU A 24 4.89 8.54 4.76
C LEU A 24 6.20 7.91 5.27
N PRO A 25 6.86 7.07 4.46
CA PRO A 25 8.22 6.63 4.72
C PRO A 25 9.18 7.82 4.82
N ARG A 26 10.25 7.65 5.59
CA ARG A 26 11.21 8.73 5.87
C ARG A 26 11.88 9.28 4.61
N ASP A 27 12.26 8.42 3.69
CA ASP A 27 12.88 8.79 2.41
C ASP A 27 11.95 9.66 1.55
N VAL A 28 10.65 9.38 1.57
CA VAL A 28 9.64 10.18 0.85
C VAL A 28 9.46 11.54 1.55
N GLN A 29 9.45 11.58 2.89
CA GLN A 29 9.38 12.84 3.63
C GLN A 29 10.59 13.72 3.34
N GLU A 30 11.80 13.15 3.38
CA GLU A 30 13.04 13.86 3.07
C GLU A 30 13.06 14.39 1.62
N ALA A 31 12.54 13.62 0.67
CA ALA A 31 12.42 14.05 -0.73
C ALA A 31 11.42 15.21 -0.90
N LEU A 32 10.29 15.18 -0.18
CA LEU A 32 9.31 16.27 -0.18
C LEU A 32 9.87 17.53 0.49
N ASP A 33 10.60 17.40 1.59
CA ASP A 33 11.27 18.53 2.27
C ASP A 33 12.26 19.22 1.34
N LYS A 34 13.06 18.42 0.65
CA LYS A 34 14.02 18.92 -0.33
C LYS A 34 13.31 19.66 -1.48
N ALA A 35 12.29 19.02 -2.06
CA ALA A 35 11.51 19.63 -3.14
C ALA A 35 10.89 20.96 -2.72
N ARG A 36 10.34 21.03 -1.51
CA ARG A 36 9.76 22.26 -0.93
C ARG A 36 10.80 23.36 -0.74
N ALA A 37 12.01 23.01 -0.33
CA ALA A 37 13.09 23.98 -0.12
C ALA A 37 13.65 24.54 -1.43
N GLU A 38 13.72 23.71 -2.46
CA GLU A 38 14.33 24.01 -3.77
C GLU A 38 13.35 24.57 -4.80
N GLU A 39 12.03 24.46 -4.59
CA GLU A 39 11.00 24.87 -5.55
C GLU A 39 10.98 26.39 -5.75
N PRO A 40 11.31 26.89 -6.96
CA PRO A 40 11.34 28.32 -7.24
C PRO A 40 9.97 28.91 -7.59
N TRP A 41 9.02 28.09 -8.04
CA TRP A 41 7.72 28.56 -8.48
C TRP A 41 6.75 28.73 -7.33
N PRO A 42 6.25 29.95 -7.04
CA PRO A 42 5.44 30.20 -5.86
C PRO A 42 4.18 29.33 -5.73
N LEU A 43 3.50 29.03 -6.86
CA LEU A 43 2.31 28.21 -6.86
C LEU A 43 2.62 26.74 -6.48
N ALA A 44 3.70 26.19 -7.03
CA ALA A 44 4.13 24.85 -6.71
C ALA A 44 4.60 24.76 -5.24
N LYS A 45 5.31 25.79 -4.76
CA LYS A 45 5.72 25.88 -3.35
C LYS A 45 4.50 25.89 -2.41
N ASN A 46 3.49 26.70 -2.70
CA ASN A 46 2.25 26.71 -1.93
C ASN A 46 1.56 25.32 -1.93
N THR A 47 1.60 24.62 -3.04
CA THR A 47 1.06 23.25 -3.12
C THR A 47 1.82 22.28 -2.21
N LEU A 48 3.16 22.35 -2.20
CA LEU A 48 4.00 21.56 -1.31
C LEU A 48 3.75 21.91 0.18
N ASP A 49 3.55 23.19 0.49
CA ASP A 49 3.18 23.64 1.84
C ASP A 49 1.83 23.06 2.30
N LEU A 50 0.83 23.00 1.39
CA LEU A 50 -0.46 22.36 1.68
C LEU A 50 -0.31 20.85 1.90
N LEU A 51 0.50 20.15 1.10
CA LEU A 51 0.79 18.75 1.31
C LEU A 51 1.42 18.49 2.68
N TRP A 52 2.37 19.32 3.10
CA TRP A 52 2.97 19.24 4.43
C TRP A 52 1.96 19.49 5.55
N SER A 53 1.11 20.48 5.41
CA SER A 53 0.06 20.76 6.38
C SER A 53 -0.90 19.58 6.52
N ASN A 54 -1.25 18.94 5.41
CA ASN A 54 -2.08 17.72 5.41
C ASN A 54 -1.38 16.56 6.13
N LEU A 55 -0.09 16.34 5.89
CA LEU A 55 0.68 15.30 6.56
C LEU A 55 0.77 15.54 8.08
N ALA A 56 0.92 16.80 8.49
CA ALA A 56 0.94 17.17 9.91
C ALA A 56 -0.41 16.88 10.57
N ALA A 57 -1.52 17.31 9.94
CA ALA A 57 -2.87 17.06 10.43
C ALA A 57 -3.19 15.56 10.50
N ALA A 58 -2.86 14.79 9.46
CA ALA A 58 -3.07 13.35 9.43
C ALA A 58 -2.34 12.65 10.58
N LYS A 59 -1.12 13.09 10.88
CA LYS A 59 -0.33 12.55 11.99
C LYS A 59 -0.88 12.93 13.37
N GLU A 60 -1.35 14.18 13.53
CA GLU A 60 -1.87 14.70 14.80
C GLU A 60 -3.21 14.05 15.16
N GLU A 61 -4.06 13.83 14.16
CA GLU A 61 -5.41 13.33 14.35
C GLU A 61 -5.53 11.82 14.11
N ASP A 62 -4.44 11.11 13.83
CA ASP A 62 -4.41 9.68 13.45
C ASP A 62 -5.38 9.35 12.30
N LEU A 63 -5.44 10.25 11.31
CA LEU A 63 -6.28 10.09 10.12
C LEU A 63 -5.46 9.64 8.90
N PRO A 64 -6.11 9.00 7.91
CA PRO A 64 -5.46 8.71 6.64
C PRO A 64 -5.01 9.99 5.91
N ILE A 65 -3.85 9.91 5.26
CA ILE A 65 -3.27 11.03 4.47
C ILE A 65 -4.18 11.41 3.31
N CYS A 66 -4.91 10.44 2.76
CA CYS A 66 -5.82 10.61 1.63
C CYS A 66 -7.13 9.84 1.87
N GLN A 67 -8.24 10.33 1.30
CA GLN A 67 -9.52 9.61 1.34
C GLN A 67 -9.49 8.30 0.53
N ASP A 68 -8.59 8.15 -0.44
CA ASP A 68 -8.41 6.92 -1.20
C ASP A 68 -7.31 6.06 -0.55
N THR A 69 -7.69 5.22 0.39
CA THR A 69 -6.80 4.27 1.06
C THR A 69 -6.61 2.98 0.26
N GLY A 70 -7.28 2.86 -0.89
CA GLY A 70 -7.06 1.87 -1.92
C GLY A 70 -7.26 0.41 -1.51
N MET A 71 -6.63 -0.47 -2.25
CA MET A 71 -6.48 -1.89 -1.93
C MET A 71 -5.14 -2.14 -1.24
N ALA A 72 -5.09 -3.14 -0.37
CA ALA A 72 -3.84 -3.57 0.22
C ALA A 72 -3.08 -4.49 -0.76
N CYS A 73 -1.91 -4.04 -1.22
CA CYS A 73 -0.94 -4.90 -1.89
C CYS A 73 0.06 -5.38 -0.84
N VAL A 74 0.13 -6.69 -0.63
CA VAL A 74 1.02 -7.31 0.37
C VAL A 74 2.11 -8.10 -0.35
N PHE A 75 3.33 -7.61 -0.24
CA PHE A 75 4.51 -8.29 -0.78
C PHE A 75 5.21 -9.02 0.35
N VAL A 76 5.54 -10.28 0.10
CA VAL A 76 6.15 -11.15 1.10
C VAL A 76 7.43 -11.75 0.55
N GLU A 77 8.55 -11.53 1.24
CA GLU A 77 9.75 -12.34 1.07
C GLU A 77 9.77 -13.38 2.18
N LEU A 78 9.54 -14.64 1.80
CA LEU A 78 9.45 -15.76 2.73
C LEU A 78 10.71 -16.61 2.63
N GLY A 79 11.44 -16.71 3.74
CA GLY A 79 12.60 -17.55 3.85
C GLY A 79 12.25 -19.04 3.75
N THR A 80 13.08 -19.81 3.04
CA THR A 80 12.87 -21.27 2.86
C THR A 80 12.97 -22.07 4.15
N ASP A 81 13.56 -21.51 5.20
CA ASP A 81 13.69 -22.12 6.54
C ASP A 81 12.63 -21.61 7.51
N VAL A 82 11.60 -20.89 7.01
CA VAL A 82 10.45 -20.43 7.78
C VAL A 82 9.31 -21.42 7.64
N HIS A 83 8.72 -21.79 8.77
CA HIS A 83 7.45 -22.51 8.85
C HIS A 83 6.36 -21.57 9.33
N ILE A 84 5.25 -21.53 8.61
CA ILE A 84 4.05 -20.77 9.02
C ILE A 84 3.10 -21.72 9.74
N ASP A 85 2.83 -21.44 11.02
CA ASP A 85 1.86 -22.17 11.81
C ASP A 85 0.46 -21.59 11.59
N GLY A 86 -0.31 -22.24 10.73
CA GLY A 86 -1.64 -21.86 10.31
C GLY A 86 -1.75 -21.46 8.83
N SER A 87 -2.91 -20.92 8.45
CA SER A 87 -3.16 -20.49 7.06
C SER A 87 -2.55 -19.11 6.82
N PHE A 88 -1.50 -19.07 6.00
CA PHE A 88 -0.77 -17.84 5.66
C PHE A 88 -1.65 -16.81 4.95
N GLU A 89 -2.35 -17.22 3.91
CA GLU A 89 -3.21 -16.34 3.12
C GLU A 89 -4.39 -15.81 3.95
N ALA A 90 -5.04 -16.68 4.72
CA ALA A 90 -6.13 -16.27 5.61
C ALA A 90 -5.66 -15.28 6.68
N ALA A 91 -4.43 -15.45 7.20
CA ALA A 91 -3.85 -14.55 8.18
C ALA A 91 -3.61 -13.14 7.59
N ILE A 92 -3.17 -13.06 6.32
CA ILE A 92 -2.98 -11.78 5.64
C ILE A 92 -4.34 -11.10 5.41
N HIS A 93 -5.34 -11.83 4.91
CA HIS A 93 -6.68 -11.25 4.70
C HIS A 93 -7.32 -10.78 6.00
N GLU A 94 -7.17 -11.54 7.08
CA GLU A 94 -7.65 -11.13 8.40
C GLU A 94 -6.92 -9.88 8.90
N GLY A 95 -5.62 -9.78 8.66
CA GLY A 95 -4.84 -8.58 8.97
C GLY A 95 -5.33 -7.35 8.21
N VAL A 96 -5.60 -7.48 6.91
CA VAL A 96 -6.17 -6.40 6.10
C VAL A 96 -7.56 -6.02 6.61
N ARG A 97 -8.44 -6.99 6.86
CA ARG A 97 -9.79 -6.74 7.40
C ARG A 97 -9.73 -5.93 8.69
N ARG A 98 -8.88 -6.33 9.63
CA ARG A 98 -8.69 -5.62 10.90
C ARG A 98 -8.10 -4.23 10.68
N GLY A 99 -7.01 -4.12 9.95
CA GLY A 99 -6.34 -2.85 9.70
C GLY A 99 -7.25 -1.81 9.06
N TYR A 100 -8.05 -2.20 8.06
CA TYR A 100 -9.01 -1.29 7.42
C TYR A 100 -10.22 -0.98 8.29
N THR A 101 -10.58 -1.84 9.21
CA THR A 101 -11.69 -1.60 10.14
C THR A 101 -11.25 -0.74 11.32
N ASP A 102 -10.19 -1.12 12.01
CA ASP A 102 -9.69 -0.47 13.22
C ASP A 102 -9.02 0.88 12.92
N GLY A 103 -8.40 1.02 11.73
CA GLY A 103 -7.80 2.26 11.24
C GLY A 103 -8.80 3.21 10.56
N TYR A 104 -10.10 2.89 10.55
CA TYR A 104 -11.14 3.69 9.88
C TYR A 104 -10.82 4.00 8.41
N LEU A 105 -10.13 3.06 7.74
CA LEU A 105 -9.73 3.21 6.36
C LEU A 105 -10.91 2.94 5.42
N ARG A 106 -10.93 3.61 4.27
CA ARG A 106 -11.98 3.43 3.27
C ARG A 106 -11.88 2.04 2.64
N LYS A 107 -12.96 1.28 2.70
CA LYS A 107 -13.09 -0.07 2.13
C LYS A 107 -13.57 0.05 0.69
N SER A 108 -12.67 -0.18 -0.28
CA SER A 108 -12.93 0.07 -1.70
C SER A 108 -13.05 -1.20 -2.55
N ILE A 109 -12.81 -2.38 -1.96
CA ILE A 109 -12.81 -3.64 -2.69
C ILE A 109 -14.23 -4.12 -2.99
N VAL A 110 -14.44 -4.56 -4.22
CA VAL A 110 -15.69 -5.15 -4.69
C VAL A 110 -15.53 -6.65 -4.91
N ALA A 111 -16.56 -7.42 -4.58
CA ALA A 111 -16.58 -8.87 -4.74
C ALA A 111 -16.63 -9.30 -6.22
N ASP A 112 -17.19 -8.46 -7.08
CA ASP A 112 -17.33 -8.71 -8.51
C ASP A 112 -17.20 -7.41 -9.30
N PRO A 113 -16.38 -7.34 -10.34
CA PRO A 113 -16.10 -6.10 -11.07
C PRO A 113 -17.29 -5.57 -11.85
N LEU A 114 -18.24 -6.41 -12.24
CA LEU A 114 -19.44 -6.03 -13.00
C LEU A 114 -20.56 -5.62 -12.09
N ARG A 115 -20.86 -6.43 -11.06
CA ARG A 115 -21.93 -6.17 -10.08
C ARG A 115 -21.53 -5.15 -9.02
N ARG A 116 -20.24 -4.98 -8.78
CA ARG A 116 -19.63 -3.98 -7.90
C ARG A 116 -20.14 -3.98 -6.45
N GLY A 117 -20.61 -5.12 -5.96
CA GLY A 117 -20.94 -5.27 -4.53
C GLY A 117 -19.68 -5.13 -3.67
N ASN A 118 -19.67 -4.18 -2.73
CA ASN A 118 -18.53 -3.98 -1.83
C ASN A 118 -18.40 -5.17 -0.85
N THR A 119 -17.18 -5.62 -0.58
CA THR A 119 -16.94 -6.73 0.34
C THR A 119 -17.14 -6.36 1.81
N GLY A 120 -17.11 -5.07 2.13
CA GLY A 120 -17.34 -4.55 3.48
C GLY A 120 -16.13 -4.61 4.42
N ASP A 121 -15.03 -5.23 3.99
CA ASP A 121 -13.85 -5.47 4.81
C ASP A 121 -12.50 -5.20 4.09
N ASN A 122 -12.58 -4.73 2.85
CA ASN A 122 -11.45 -4.44 1.95
C ASN A 122 -10.60 -5.67 1.58
N THR A 123 -11.18 -6.86 1.62
CA THR A 123 -10.56 -8.10 1.12
C THR A 123 -11.19 -8.54 -0.21
N PRO A 124 -10.50 -9.33 -1.05
CA PRO A 124 -9.15 -9.86 -0.84
C PRO A 124 -8.04 -8.81 -1.00
N ALA A 125 -6.92 -9.02 -0.33
CA ALA A 125 -5.68 -8.32 -0.61
C ALA A 125 -5.01 -8.88 -1.88
N ALA A 126 -4.22 -8.05 -2.57
CA ALA A 126 -3.32 -8.53 -3.61
C ALA A 126 -2.03 -9.05 -2.95
N ILE A 127 -1.83 -10.36 -2.93
CA ILE A 127 -0.69 -10.99 -2.26
C ILE A 127 0.32 -11.47 -3.29
N THR A 128 1.57 -11.05 -3.15
CA THR A 128 2.70 -11.52 -3.94
C THR A 128 3.75 -12.12 -3.03
N VAL A 129 4.08 -13.40 -3.23
CA VAL A 129 5.07 -14.11 -2.41
C VAL A 129 6.31 -14.43 -3.24
N ARG A 130 7.47 -14.10 -2.71
CA ARG A 130 8.78 -14.49 -3.22
C ARG A 130 9.49 -15.36 -2.19
N LEU A 131 9.92 -16.54 -2.61
CA LEU A 131 10.78 -17.38 -1.77
C LEU A 131 12.23 -16.88 -1.86
N VAL A 132 12.87 -16.79 -0.69
CA VAL A 132 14.26 -16.36 -0.55
C VAL A 132 15.00 -17.33 0.37
N PRO A 133 16.32 -17.49 0.25
CA PRO A 133 17.09 -18.31 1.19
C PRO A 133 17.03 -17.76 2.62
N GLY A 134 17.04 -18.65 3.61
CA GLY A 134 17.17 -18.28 5.04
C GLY A 134 15.87 -18.35 5.83
N ASP A 135 15.87 -17.77 7.02
CA ASP A 135 14.83 -17.89 8.04
C ASP A 135 14.08 -16.58 8.33
N ARG A 136 14.15 -15.61 7.42
CA ARG A 136 13.47 -14.32 7.55
C ARG A 136 12.15 -14.33 6.78
N CYS A 137 11.16 -13.62 7.33
CA CYS A 137 9.93 -13.28 6.65
C CYS A 137 9.80 -11.75 6.68
N THR A 138 9.80 -11.13 5.49
CA THR A 138 9.63 -9.69 5.33
C THR A 138 8.26 -9.43 4.73
N LEU A 139 7.47 -8.59 5.38
CA LEU A 139 6.16 -8.15 4.92
C LEU A 139 6.23 -6.67 4.55
N THR A 140 5.80 -6.35 3.33
CA THR A 140 5.63 -4.97 2.88
C THR A 140 4.18 -4.76 2.47
N VAL A 141 3.53 -3.76 3.03
CA VAL A 141 2.16 -3.37 2.68
C VAL A 141 2.21 -2.04 1.94
N ALA A 142 1.67 -2.04 0.73
CA ALA A 142 1.54 -0.85 -0.11
C ALA A 142 0.07 -0.62 -0.43
N PRO A 143 -0.57 0.41 0.12
CA PRO A 143 -1.91 0.81 -0.29
C PRO A 143 -1.88 1.33 -1.72
N LYS A 144 -2.74 0.76 -2.59
CA LYS A 144 -2.84 1.19 -3.98
C LYS A 144 -4.19 1.84 -4.24
N GLY A 145 -4.19 3.17 -4.41
CA GLY A 145 -5.37 3.91 -4.81
C GLY A 145 -5.85 3.54 -6.22
N PHE A 146 -7.12 3.79 -6.49
CA PHE A 146 -7.75 3.44 -7.76
C PHE A 146 -7.86 4.62 -8.73
N GLY A 147 -7.71 5.86 -8.24
CA GLY A 147 -7.87 7.08 -9.06
C GLY A 147 -6.88 7.20 -10.21
N SER A 148 -5.65 6.73 -10.02
CA SER A 148 -4.60 6.78 -11.06
C SER A 148 -4.95 5.96 -12.32
N GLU A 149 -5.78 4.93 -12.20
CA GLU A 149 -6.14 4.05 -13.32
C GLU A 149 -7.10 4.71 -14.31
N ASN A 150 -7.80 5.75 -13.92
CA ASN A 150 -8.68 6.51 -14.82
C ASN A 150 -7.92 7.13 -16.01
N MET A 151 -6.63 7.39 -15.83
CA MET A 151 -5.75 7.94 -16.88
C MET A 151 -4.78 6.92 -17.46
N SER A 152 -4.86 5.65 -17.00
CA SER A 152 -4.00 4.57 -17.50
C SER A 152 -4.53 4.01 -18.80
N ARG A 153 -3.61 3.66 -19.72
CA ARG A 153 -3.90 2.97 -20.99
C ARG A 153 -2.93 1.83 -21.20
N ILE A 154 -3.42 0.76 -21.81
CA ILE A 154 -2.60 -0.38 -22.20
C ILE A 154 -2.58 -0.44 -23.72
N GLN A 155 -1.40 -0.57 -24.28
CA GLN A 155 -1.19 -0.76 -25.72
C GLN A 155 -0.16 -1.86 -25.95
N MET A 156 -0.52 -2.81 -26.80
CA MET A 156 0.42 -3.85 -27.25
C MET A 156 1.36 -3.25 -28.29
N LEU A 157 2.64 -3.19 -27.97
CA LEU A 157 3.66 -2.63 -28.85
C LEU A 157 4.42 -3.76 -29.55
N LYS A 158 4.75 -3.52 -30.83
CA LYS A 158 5.76 -4.31 -31.54
C LYS A 158 7.14 -3.77 -31.19
N PRO A 159 8.21 -4.60 -31.24
CA PRO A 159 9.57 -4.13 -30.91
C PRO A 159 10.01 -2.87 -31.65
N CYS A 160 9.60 -2.71 -32.92
CA CYS A 160 9.91 -1.53 -33.70
C CYS A 160 9.23 -0.23 -33.24
N LEU A 161 8.14 -0.33 -32.45
CA LEU A 161 7.44 0.85 -31.92
C LEU A 161 8.05 1.38 -30.60
N LEU A 162 8.90 0.60 -29.94
CA LEU A 162 9.58 1.03 -28.72
C LEU A 162 10.52 2.22 -28.95
N TYR A 163 11.01 2.38 -30.18
CA TYR A 163 11.93 3.46 -30.56
C TYR A 163 11.25 4.67 -31.21
N THR A 164 9.99 4.54 -31.59
CA THR A 164 9.25 5.57 -32.36
C THR A 164 8.04 6.10 -31.63
N SER A 165 7.65 5.50 -30.50
CA SER A 165 6.56 6.03 -29.69
C SER A 165 7.05 7.24 -28.89
N PRO A 166 6.39 8.40 -28.98
CA PRO A 166 6.70 9.52 -28.10
C PRO A 166 6.43 9.12 -26.66
N SER A 167 7.40 9.37 -25.78
CA SER A 167 7.31 9.16 -24.34
C SER A 167 6.29 10.12 -23.70
#